data_e6c5fce598389805e2626863df717304
#
_entry.id   e6c5fce598389805e2626863df717304
#
_cell.length_a   1.000
_cell.length_b   1.000
_cell.length_c   1.000
_cell.angle_alpha   90.00
_cell.angle_beta   90.00
_cell.angle_gamma   90.00
#
_symmetry.space_group_name_H-M   'P 1'
#
loop_
_entity.id
_entity.type
_entity.pdbx_description
1 polymer ?
#
loop_
_entity_poly.entity_id
_entity_poly.type
_entity_poly.pdbx_seq_one_letter_code
_entity_poly.pdbx_strand_id
1 'polypeptide(L)'
;MLTFQINFVRYMQGVRTLGADQKLFIKDLCFGKVPVRIYQPKAPSSSQRRGVMFFHGGGWTLGSVGKITNTHENLCRSLARESDSVVVSVGYRLAPEHKYPAAYEDCLNATIHFMRNTEHYGVDPARISVCGDSAGGNLAAAVSQTLAGRSDLPKLRAQILIYPHLQALDFNLPSYQQNQGVPLLFRERAAFFALQYLNGDTSHMEEVLEGSHIPIDIKLNYKKWVSPDNIPEKFKARGYKPYVLLDCPTVVYETMKRFCEPNLSPLLAEDAVIQQLPESFILTCEFDVLRDDGLLYKKRLEDNGVRVTWYHLEDGFHGIMNFSNSDWMSFSSGERGLNNIVNFLKSL
;
A
#
# COMPACT_ATOMS: atom_id res chain seq x y z
N MET A 1 8.64 15.05 -21.39
CA MET A 1 9.89 14.47 -20.83
C MET A 1 9.59 13.50 -19.71
N LEU A 2 8.78 13.85 -18.70
CA LEU A 2 8.48 13.03 -17.52
C LEU A 2 7.80 11.69 -17.83
N THR A 3 6.75 11.68 -18.66
CA THR A 3 6.06 10.46 -19.10
C THR A 3 6.99 9.48 -19.79
N PHE A 4 7.96 10.00 -20.56
CA PHE A 4 8.99 9.18 -21.20
C PHE A 4 9.91 8.51 -20.15
N GLN A 5 10.32 9.24 -19.12
CA GLN A 5 11.15 8.68 -18.02
C GLN A 5 10.40 7.60 -17.25
N ILE A 6 9.13 7.83 -16.92
CA ILE A 6 8.27 6.84 -16.26
C ILE A 6 8.14 5.59 -17.14
N ASN A 7 7.87 5.73 -18.42
CA ASN A 7 7.73 4.60 -19.35
C ASN A 7 9.06 3.86 -19.56
N PHE A 8 10.19 4.58 -19.56
CA PHE A 8 11.51 3.95 -19.60
C PHE A 8 11.78 3.10 -18.34
N VAL A 9 11.47 3.62 -17.15
CA VAL A 9 11.60 2.86 -15.90
C VAL A 9 10.66 1.64 -15.90
N ARG A 10 9.41 1.80 -16.34
CA ARG A 10 8.47 0.69 -16.51
C ARG A 10 9.02 -0.39 -17.45
N TYR A 11 9.59 0.01 -18.58
CA TYR A 11 10.22 -0.90 -19.53
C TYR A 11 11.40 -1.65 -18.92
N MET A 12 12.30 -0.96 -18.22
CA MET A 12 13.46 -1.56 -17.56
C MET A 12 13.05 -2.55 -16.44
N GLN A 13 11.96 -2.28 -15.73
CA GLN A 13 11.40 -3.21 -14.74
C GLN A 13 10.84 -4.49 -15.38
N GLY A 14 10.47 -4.44 -16.67
CA GLY A 14 9.85 -5.53 -17.41
C GLY A 14 10.78 -6.55 -18.05
N VAL A 15 12.07 -6.36 -18.00
CA VAL A 15 13.04 -7.21 -18.77
C VAL A 15 13.27 -8.59 -18.13
N ARG A 16 12.77 -8.87 -16.94
CA ARG A 16 12.91 -10.16 -16.28
C ARG A 16 11.64 -11.02 -16.37
N THR A 17 11.68 -12.07 -17.16
CA THR A 17 10.71 -13.16 -17.08
C THR A 17 11.21 -14.22 -16.11
N LEU A 18 10.49 -14.43 -15.02
CA LEU A 18 10.75 -15.57 -14.14
C LEU A 18 10.26 -16.85 -14.81
N GLY A 19 11.02 -17.91 -14.68
CA GLY A 19 10.65 -19.24 -15.20
C GLY A 19 9.34 -19.78 -14.59
N ALA A 20 8.83 -20.87 -15.19
CA ALA A 20 7.63 -21.53 -14.69
C ALA A 20 7.85 -22.01 -13.24
N ASP A 21 6.87 -21.80 -12.37
CA ASP A 21 6.90 -22.32 -11.01
C ASP A 21 6.36 -23.76 -10.98
N GLN A 22 7.16 -24.67 -10.43
CA GLN A 22 6.76 -26.08 -10.36
C GLN A 22 5.66 -26.34 -9.32
N LYS A 23 5.53 -25.48 -8.30
CA LYS A 23 4.59 -25.63 -7.17
C LYS A 23 3.30 -24.83 -7.33
N LEU A 24 3.22 -23.93 -8.32
CA LEU A 24 2.09 -23.04 -8.53
C LEU A 24 1.48 -23.21 -9.92
N PHE A 25 0.15 -23.16 -9.99
CA PHE A 25 -0.58 -22.76 -11.19
C PHE A 25 -0.59 -21.23 -11.24
N ILE A 26 -0.10 -20.66 -12.33
CA ILE A 26 -0.08 -19.22 -12.55
C ILE A 26 -0.91 -18.93 -13.79
N LYS A 27 -1.90 -18.05 -13.68
CA LYS A 27 -2.82 -17.75 -14.77
C LYS A 27 -3.13 -16.27 -14.84
N ASP A 28 -3.07 -15.70 -16.04
CA ASP A 28 -3.52 -14.34 -16.33
C ASP A 28 -4.99 -14.36 -16.72
N LEU A 29 -5.80 -13.53 -16.07
CA LEU A 29 -7.24 -13.39 -16.28
C LEU A 29 -7.63 -11.91 -16.28
N CYS A 30 -8.92 -11.64 -16.54
CA CYS A 30 -9.54 -10.35 -16.30
C CYS A 30 -10.74 -10.51 -15.37
N PHE A 31 -10.79 -9.69 -14.31
CA PHE A 31 -11.97 -9.52 -13.46
C PHE A 31 -12.78 -8.33 -13.97
N GLY A 32 -13.80 -8.61 -14.79
CA GLY A 32 -14.40 -7.57 -15.62
C GLY A 32 -13.38 -7.01 -16.62
N LYS A 33 -13.01 -5.73 -16.45
CA LYS A 33 -12.00 -5.07 -17.29
C LYS A 33 -10.61 -5.00 -16.65
N VAL A 34 -10.46 -5.46 -15.40
CA VAL A 34 -9.21 -5.35 -14.65
C VAL A 34 -8.36 -6.60 -14.86
N PRO A 35 -7.15 -6.49 -15.44
CA PRO A 35 -6.25 -7.61 -15.58
C PRO A 35 -5.77 -8.08 -14.20
N VAL A 36 -5.71 -9.39 -14.00
CA VAL A 36 -5.22 -10.00 -12.77
C VAL A 36 -4.34 -11.20 -13.07
N ARG A 37 -3.39 -11.51 -12.18
CA ARG A 37 -2.62 -12.73 -12.18
C ARG A 37 -2.91 -13.53 -10.94
N ILE A 38 -3.30 -14.79 -11.11
CA ILE A 38 -3.64 -15.70 -10.02
C ILE A 38 -2.48 -16.65 -9.81
N TYR A 39 -2.09 -16.84 -8.56
CA TYR A 39 -1.11 -17.81 -8.09
C TYR A 39 -1.83 -18.80 -7.17
N GLN A 40 -1.95 -20.05 -7.62
CA GLN A 40 -2.65 -21.10 -6.88
C GLN A 40 -1.72 -22.27 -6.60
N PRO A 41 -1.56 -22.71 -5.33
CA PRO A 41 -0.76 -23.90 -5.01
C PRO A 41 -1.28 -25.15 -5.70
N LYS A 42 -0.36 -25.95 -6.30
CA LYS A 42 -0.69 -27.23 -6.95
C LYS A 42 -0.93 -28.37 -5.94
N ALA A 43 -0.35 -28.25 -4.74
CA ALA A 43 -0.52 -29.25 -3.70
C ALA A 43 -2.01 -29.44 -3.38
N PRO A 44 -2.49 -30.68 -3.14
CA PRO A 44 -3.85 -30.90 -2.66
C PRO A 44 -4.08 -30.16 -1.34
N SER A 45 -5.30 -29.63 -1.15
CA SER A 45 -5.72 -29.04 0.11
C SER A 45 -6.92 -29.82 0.63
N SER A 46 -6.95 -30.08 1.94
CA SER A 46 -8.07 -30.76 2.60
C SER A 46 -9.30 -29.86 2.82
N SER A 47 -9.14 -28.54 2.60
CA SER A 47 -10.18 -27.53 2.77
C SER A 47 -10.02 -26.42 1.74
N GLN A 48 -11.01 -25.55 1.64
CA GLN A 48 -10.90 -24.31 0.86
C GLN A 48 -9.74 -23.45 1.40
N ARG A 49 -9.01 -22.82 0.48
CA ARG A 49 -7.84 -22.01 0.83
C ARG A 49 -8.20 -20.59 1.25
N ARG A 50 -7.24 -19.90 1.85
CA ARG A 50 -7.27 -18.44 2.02
C ARG A 50 -7.17 -17.77 0.67
N GLY A 51 -7.83 -16.62 0.51
CA GLY A 51 -7.67 -15.72 -0.63
C GLY A 51 -6.92 -14.46 -0.23
N VAL A 52 -5.97 -14.03 -1.04
CA VAL A 52 -5.22 -12.78 -0.84
C VAL A 52 -5.30 -11.93 -2.10
N MET A 53 -5.99 -10.80 -2.03
CA MET A 53 -5.94 -9.78 -3.07
C MET A 53 -4.69 -8.94 -2.86
N PHE A 54 -3.75 -8.96 -3.80
CA PHE A 54 -2.49 -8.25 -3.71
C PHE A 54 -2.48 -7.04 -4.64
N PHE A 55 -2.21 -5.85 -4.07
CA PHE A 55 -2.03 -4.59 -4.79
C PHE A 55 -0.57 -4.18 -4.72
N HIS A 56 0.08 -4.09 -5.88
CA HIS A 56 1.50 -3.79 -5.94
C HIS A 56 1.81 -2.33 -5.62
N GLY A 57 3.01 -2.06 -5.11
CA GLY A 57 3.56 -0.74 -4.94
C GLY A 57 4.05 -0.09 -6.24
N GLY A 58 4.71 1.06 -6.11
CA GLY A 58 5.26 1.81 -7.24
C GLY A 58 4.66 3.20 -7.41
N GLY A 59 4.17 3.81 -6.32
CA GLY A 59 3.66 5.19 -6.32
C GLY A 59 2.49 5.39 -7.29
N TRP A 60 1.64 4.38 -7.48
CA TRP A 60 0.52 4.37 -8.45
C TRP A 60 0.92 4.64 -9.90
N THR A 61 2.24 4.77 -10.18
CA THR A 61 2.79 5.09 -11.50
C THR A 61 3.65 3.99 -12.07
N LEU A 62 4.24 3.15 -11.25
CA LEU A 62 5.14 2.06 -11.62
C LEU A 62 4.52 0.71 -11.30
N GLY A 63 5.03 -0.34 -11.93
CA GLY A 63 4.55 -1.72 -11.72
C GLY A 63 3.56 -2.16 -12.79
N SER A 64 3.30 -3.45 -12.83
CA SER A 64 2.22 -4.06 -13.62
C SER A 64 2.08 -5.54 -13.28
N VAL A 65 1.00 -6.18 -13.77
CA VAL A 65 0.86 -7.63 -13.84
C VAL A 65 0.97 -8.07 -15.30
N GLY A 66 1.71 -9.14 -15.60
CA GLY A 66 1.79 -9.67 -16.96
C GLY A 66 3.21 -9.89 -17.47
N LYS A 67 3.35 -10.11 -18.80
CA LYS A 67 4.59 -10.59 -19.43
C LYS A 67 5.75 -9.58 -19.45
N ILE A 68 5.50 -8.31 -19.21
CA ILE A 68 6.47 -7.24 -19.45
C ILE A 68 6.99 -6.60 -18.16
N THR A 69 6.20 -6.53 -17.07
CA THR A 69 6.66 -5.89 -15.82
C THR A 69 6.03 -6.59 -14.61
N ASN A 70 6.77 -7.42 -13.92
CA ASN A 70 6.27 -8.01 -12.68
C ASN A 70 7.29 -7.85 -11.55
N THR A 71 7.35 -6.64 -11.00
CA THR A 71 8.27 -6.29 -9.90
C THR A 71 7.95 -7.04 -8.60
N HIS A 72 6.71 -7.52 -8.43
CA HIS A 72 6.24 -8.19 -7.22
C HIS A 72 6.00 -9.71 -7.39
N GLU A 73 6.46 -10.28 -8.51
CA GLU A 73 6.24 -11.69 -8.84
C GLU A 73 6.77 -12.63 -7.74
N ASN A 74 8.01 -12.42 -7.29
CA ASN A 74 8.62 -13.27 -6.25
C ASN A 74 7.83 -13.20 -4.94
N LEU A 75 7.37 -12.00 -4.55
CA LEU A 75 6.58 -11.80 -3.34
C LEU A 75 5.25 -12.57 -3.43
N CYS A 76 4.51 -12.41 -4.54
CA CYS A 76 3.23 -13.12 -4.75
C CYS A 76 3.41 -14.65 -4.79
N ARG A 77 4.45 -15.15 -5.47
CA ARG A 77 4.77 -16.58 -5.48
C ARG A 77 5.08 -17.12 -4.09
N SER A 78 5.88 -16.38 -3.32
CA SER A 78 6.23 -16.78 -1.96
C SER A 78 5.02 -16.75 -1.03
N LEU A 79 4.20 -15.71 -1.10
CA LEU A 79 2.96 -15.65 -0.33
C LEU A 79 2.06 -16.83 -0.66
N ALA A 80 1.86 -17.17 -1.95
CA ALA A 80 1.01 -18.28 -2.35
C ALA A 80 1.55 -19.63 -1.85
N ARG A 81 2.85 -19.90 -2.06
CA ARG A 81 3.46 -21.19 -1.69
C ARG A 81 3.53 -21.40 -0.19
N GLU A 82 4.00 -20.37 0.51
CA GLU A 82 4.40 -20.52 1.92
C GLU A 82 3.23 -20.37 2.87
N SER A 83 2.18 -19.62 2.50
CA SER A 83 0.95 -19.53 3.30
C SER A 83 -0.17 -20.47 2.83
N ASP A 84 0.04 -21.27 1.79
CA ASP A 84 -0.99 -22.11 1.13
C ASP A 84 -2.25 -21.30 0.79
N SER A 85 -2.07 -20.16 0.13
CA SER A 85 -3.15 -19.24 -0.21
C SER A 85 -3.27 -19.08 -1.71
N VAL A 86 -4.48 -18.78 -2.20
CA VAL A 86 -4.67 -18.29 -3.57
C VAL A 86 -4.40 -16.78 -3.55
N VAL A 87 -3.35 -16.34 -4.25
CA VAL A 87 -2.98 -14.92 -4.35
C VAL A 87 -3.43 -14.38 -5.70
N VAL A 88 -4.11 -13.25 -5.70
CA VAL A 88 -4.57 -12.53 -6.88
C VAL A 88 -3.88 -11.17 -6.94
N SER A 89 -2.89 -11.03 -7.80
CA SER A 89 -2.23 -9.75 -8.07
C SER A 89 -3.04 -8.93 -9.06
N VAL A 90 -3.38 -7.70 -8.69
CA VAL A 90 -4.25 -6.82 -9.47
C VAL A 90 -3.44 -5.85 -10.31
N GLY A 91 -3.68 -5.84 -11.62
CA GLY A 91 -3.09 -4.91 -12.57
C GLY A 91 -3.95 -3.67 -12.74
N TYR A 92 -3.99 -2.83 -11.72
CA TYR A 92 -4.77 -1.62 -11.72
C TYR A 92 -4.19 -0.57 -12.68
N ARG A 93 -5.03 0.34 -13.18
CA ARG A 93 -4.63 1.45 -14.04
C ARG A 93 -3.67 2.40 -13.33
N LEU A 94 -2.66 2.87 -14.05
CA LEU A 94 -1.55 3.65 -13.50
C LEU A 94 -1.64 5.13 -13.92
N ALA A 95 -1.20 6.01 -13.02
CA ALA A 95 -0.93 7.41 -13.30
C ALA A 95 0.39 7.55 -14.10
N PRO A 96 0.61 8.63 -14.85
CA PRO A 96 -0.30 9.76 -15.02
C PRO A 96 -1.42 9.53 -16.05
N GLU A 97 -1.43 8.41 -16.77
CA GLU A 97 -2.44 8.12 -17.81
C GLU A 97 -3.82 8.00 -17.19
N HIS A 98 -3.91 7.38 -16.02
CA HIS A 98 -5.14 7.17 -15.26
C HIS A 98 -4.93 7.67 -13.81
N LYS A 99 -5.42 8.86 -13.55
CA LYS A 99 -5.30 9.55 -12.28
C LYS A 99 -6.28 8.99 -11.23
N TYR A 100 -6.16 9.45 -10.00
CA TYR A 100 -7.10 9.16 -8.94
C TYR A 100 -8.55 9.50 -9.37
N PRO A 101 -9.53 8.62 -9.15
CA PRO A 101 -9.48 7.39 -8.34
C PRO A 101 -9.29 6.07 -9.12
N ALA A 102 -8.79 6.08 -10.37
CA ALA A 102 -8.81 4.92 -11.26
C ALA A 102 -8.18 3.64 -10.66
N ALA A 103 -7.00 3.75 -10.03
CA ALA A 103 -6.34 2.61 -9.40
C ALA A 103 -7.17 2.03 -8.25
N TYR A 104 -7.74 2.90 -7.41
CA TYR A 104 -8.62 2.52 -6.31
C TYR A 104 -9.87 1.78 -6.82
N GLU A 105 -10.53 2.32 -7.85
CA GLU A 105 -11.73 1.70 -8.45
C GLU A 105 -11.43 0.31 -9.00
N ASP A 106 -10.30 0.14 -9.69
CA ASP A 106 -9.90 -1.15 -10.24
C ASP A 106 -9.63 -2.17 -9.12
N CYS A 107 -8.91 -1.79 -8.07
CA CYS A 107 -8.67 -2.65 -6.92
C CYS A 107 -9.95 -3.05 -6.19
N LEU A 108 -10.86 -2.09 -5.98
CA LEU A 108 -12.17 -2.36 -5.37
C LEU A 108 -13.00 -3.32 -6.22
N ASN A 109 -13.12 -3.04 -7.52
CA ASN A 109 -13.91 -3.86 -8.45
C ASN A 109 -13.34 -5.27 -8.59
N ALA A 110 -12.01 -5.43 -8.67
CA ALA A 110 -11.36 -6.74 -8.70
C ALA A 110 -11.61 -7.52 -7.41
N THR A 111 -11.55 -6.85 -6.25
CA THR A 111 -11.82 -7.49 -4.96
C THR A 111 -13.28 -7.95 -4.86
N ILE A 112 -14.24 -7.11 -5.23
CA ILE A 112 -15.66 -7.46 -5.24
C ILE A 112 -15.92 -8.65 -6.20
N HIS A 113 -15.30 -8.63 -7.38
CA HIS A 113 -15.41 -9.76 -8.32
C HIS A 113 -14.91 -11.06 -7.71
N PHE A 114 -13.74 -11.02 -7.07
CA PHE A 114 -13.16 -12.20 -6.42
C PHE A 114 -14.03 -12.71 -5.28
N MET A 115 -14.52 -11.82 -4.39
CA MET A 115 -15.38 -12.17 -3.26
C MET A 115 -16.69 -12.83 -3.69
N ARG A 116 -17.23 -12.47 -4.86
CA ARG A 116 -18.47 -13.05 -5.42
C ARG A 116 -18.25 -14.39 -6.14
N ASN A 117 -16.99 -14.75 -6.43
CA ASN A 117 -16.64 -15.92 -7.25
C ASN A 117 -15.62 -16.86 -6.56
N THR A 118 -15.54 -16.84 -5.23
CA THR A 118 -14.54 -17.59 -4.46
C THR A 118 -14.53 -19.09 -4.73
N GLU A 119 -15.70 -19.69 -4.98
CA GLU A 119 -15.85 -21.12 -5.29
C GLU A 119 -15.07 -21.53 -6.54
N HIS A 120 -15.01 -20.70 -7.57
CA HIS A 120 -14.26 -20.95 -8.80
C HIS A 120 -12.74 -21.07 -8.56
N TYR A 121 -12.26 -20.53 -7.43
CA TYR A 121 -10.84 -20.50 -7.07
C TYR A 121 -10.51 -21.42 -5.89
N GLY A 122 -11.51 -22.15 -5.36
CA GLY A 122 -11.34 -23.01 -4.19
C GLY A 122 -11.00 -22.23 -2.93
N VAL A 123 -11.53 -21.02 -2.79
CA VAL A 123 -11.26 -20.10 -1.69
C VAL A 123 -12.45 -20.01 -0.75
N ASP A 124 -12.17 -20.03 0.57
CA ASP A 124 -13.15 -19.80 1.61
C ASP A 124 -13.52 -18.32 1.65
N PRO A 125 -14.80 -17.94 1.43
CA PRO A 125 -15.24 -16.56 1.45
C PRO A 125 -15.03 -15.86 2.81
N ALA A 126 -14.92 -16.60 3.91
CA ALA A 126 -14.63 -16.07 5.24
C ALA A 126 -13.13 -15.80 5.48
N ARG A 127 -12.26 -16.21 4.56
CA ARG A 127 -10.81 -16.14 4.70
C ARG A 127 -10.13 -15.32 3.62
N ILE A 128 -10.78 -14.24 3.18
CA ILE A 128 -10.25 -13.31 2.18
C ILE A 128 -9.57 -12.14 2.88
N SER A 129 -8.33 -11.84 2.48
CA SER A 129 -7.56 -10.69 2.94
C SER A 129 -7.14 -9.81 1.77
N VAL A 130 -6.96 -8.52 2.04
CA VAL A 130 -6.28 -7.58 1.12
C VAL A 130 -4.85 -7.36 1.59
N CYS A 131 -3.92 -7.25 0.66
CA CYS A 131 -2.50 -7.06 0.94
C CYS A 131 -1.91 -6.08 -0.06
N GLY A 132 -0.99 -5.25 0.35
CA GLY A 132 -0.27 -4.40 -0.57
C GLY A 132 0.91 -3.69 0.08
N ASP A 133 1.87 -3.30 -0.77
CA ASP A 133 3.08 -2.58 -0.36
C ASP A 133 3.07 -1.15 -0.86
N SER A 134 3.54 -0.18 -0.06
CA SER A 134 3.69 1.22 -0.45
C SER A 134 2.34 1.83 -0.93
N ALA A 135 2.25 2.31 -2.17
CA ALA A 135 1.01 2.73 -2.82
C ALA A 135 -0.05 1.61 -2.86
N GLY A 136 0.37 0.34 -2.99
CA GLY A 136 -0.53 -0.81 -2.89
C GLY A 136 -1.06 -1.02 -1.47
N GLY A 137 -0.28 -0.69 -0.45
CA GLY A 137 -0.73 -0.65 0.94
C GLY A 137 -1.79 0.43 1.19
N ASN A 138 -1.67 1.59 0.51
CA ASN A 138 -2.71 2.60 0.47
C ASN A 138 -4.01 2.05 -0.12
N LEU A 139 -3.92 1.43 -1.30
CA LEU A 139 -5.07 0.84 -1.98
C LEU A 139 -5.74 -0.26 -1.13
N ALA A 140 -4.93 -1.08 -0.42
CA ALA A 140 -5.44 -2.12 0.47
C ALA A 140 -6.23 -1.52 1.65
N ALA A 141 -5.72 -0.46 2.27
CA ALA A 141 -6.41 0.25 3.34
C ALA A 141 -7.71 0.91 2.85
N ALA A 142 -7.68 1.62 1.71
CA ALA A 142 -8.84 2.28 1.13
C ALA A 142 -9.95 1.28 0.72
N VAL A 143 -9.58 0.17 0.07
CA VAL A 143 -10.50 -0.92 -0.29
C VAL A 143 -11.09 -1.56 0.96
N SER A 144 -10.28 -1.79 2.00
CA SER A 144 -10.74 -2.34 3.28
C SER A 144 -11.78 -1.45 3.94
N GLN A 145 -11.55 -0.13 3.99
CA GLN A 145 -12.49 0.85 4.54
C GLN A 145 -13.82 0.84 3.79
N THR A 146 -13.80 0.80 2.46
CA THR A 146 -15.02 0.77 1.65
C THR A 146 -15.80 -0.53 1.84
N LEU A 147 -15.12 -1.67 1.91
CA LEU A 147 -15.76 -2.98 2.09
C LEU A 147 -16.26 -3.19 3.52
N ALA A 148 -15.69 -2.52 4.53
CA ALA A 148 -16.13 -2.62 5.91
C ALA A 148 -17.61 -2.24 6.07
N GLY A 149 -18.08 -1.20 5.35
CA GLY A 149 -19.49 -0.77 5.35
C GLY A 149 -20.45 -1.62 4.52
N ARG A 150 -19.96 -2.62 3.74
CA ARG A 150 -20.78 -3.43 2.84
C ARG A 150 -21.45 -4.61 3.58
N SER A 151 -22.76 -4.71 3.47
CA SER A 151 -23.54 -5.83 4.04
C SER A 151 -23.89 -6.91 3.02
N ASP A 152 -23.70 -6.65 1.72
CA ASP A 152 -23.99 -7.56 0.61
C ASP A 152 -22.81 -8.47 0.24
N LEU A 153 -21.68 -8.36 0.96
CA LEU A 153 -20.45 -9.12 0.75
C LEU A 153 -19.96 -9.74 2.07
N PRO A 154 -19.22 -10.86 2.02
CA PRO A 154 -18.48 -11.34 3.18
C PRO A 154 -17.56 -10.26 3.73
N LYS A 155 -17.29 -10.27 5.03
CA LYS A 155 -16.30 -9.35 5.62
C LYS A 155 -14.89 -9.82 5.27
N LEU A 156 -13.98 -8.88 5.02
CA LEU A 156 -12.56 -9.19 4.90
C LEU A 156 -12.06 -9.79 6.22
N ARG A 157 -11.22 -10.82 6.13
CA ARG A 157 -10.61 -11.45 7.30
C ARG A 157 -9.46 -10.62 7.86
N ALA A 158 -8.67 -10.00 6.99
CA ALA A 158 -7.58 -9.13 7.40
C ALA A 158 -7.20 -8.12 6.30
N GLN A 159 -6.49 -7.06 6.71
CA GLN A 159 -5.70 -6.20 5.83
C GLN A 159 -4.21 -6.30 6.20
N ILE A 160 -3.34 -6.40 5.19
CA ILE A 160 -1.89 -6.54 5.34
C ILE A 160 -1.24 -5.36 4.62
N LEU A 161 -0.70 -4.43 5.41
CA LEU A 161 -0.18 -3.15 4.95
C LEU A 161 1.34 -3.13 5.10
N ILE A 162 2.05 -3.19 3.98
CA ILE A 162 3.50 -3.29 3.93
C ILE A 162 4.06 -1.88 3.64
N TYR A 163 4.71 -1.26 4.60
CA TYR A 163 5.22 0.13 4.57
C TYR A 163 4.31 1.11 3.80
N PRO A 164 3.02 1.21 4.20
CA PRO A 164 1.99 1.85 3.39
C PRO A 164 2.10 3.38 3.38
N HIS A 165 1.73 4.02 2.27
CA HIS A 165 1.47 5.46 2.19
C HIS A 165 0.01 5.73 2.58
N LEU A 166 -0.26 6.42 3.68
CA LEU A 166 -1.62 6.49 4.24
C LEU A 166 -2.19 7.91 4.41
N GLN A 167 -1.40 8.93 4.07
CA GLN A 167 -1.85 10.31 4.11
C GLN A 167 -1.02 11.20 3.17
N ALA A 168 -1.63 12.26 2.67
CA ALA A 168 -0.98 13.27 1.84
C ALA A 168 -1.19 14.70 2.39
N LEU A 169 -1.45 14.83 3.71
CA LEU A 169 -1.61 16.11 4.38
C LEU A 169 -0.28 16.72 4.83
N ASP A 170 0.67 15.85 5.19
CA ASP A 170 1.90 16.28 5.83
C ASP A 170 3.11 15.44 5.40
N PHE A 171 3.97 16.04 4.59
CA PHE A 171 5.24 15.47 4.17
C PHE A 171 6.42 15.94 5.05
N ASN A 172 6.14 16.46 6.27
CA ASN A 172 7.12 16.95 7.24
C ASN A 172 7.10 16.18 8.57
N LEU A 173 6.38 15.06 8.65
CA LEU A 173 6.44 14.15 9.79
C LEU A 173 7.88 13.70 10.05
N PRO A 174 8.21 13.25 11.28
CA PRO A 174 9.58 12.88 11.64
C PRO A 174 10.27 11.97 10.64
N SER A 175 9.62 10.90 10.15
CA SER A 175 10.23 10.00 9.18
C SER A 175 10.54 10.65 7.84
N TYR A 176 9.72 11.58 7.37
CA TYR A 176 9.97 12.31 6.13
C TYR A 176 11.20 13.22 6.24
N GLN A 177 11.40 13.86 7.40
CA GLN A 177 12.61 14.67 7.64
C GLN A 177 13.86 13.81 7.82
N GLN A 178 13.77 12.75 8.62
CA GLN A 178 14.88 11.87 8.97
C GLN A 178 15.41 11.07 7.78
N ASN A 179 14.52 10.70 6.86
CA ASN A 179 14.81 9.80 5.74
C ASN A 179 14.71 10.51 4.37
N GLN A 180 14.84 11.84 4.33
CA GLN A 180 14.69 12.62 3.09
C GLN A 180 15.71 12.27 2.00
N GLY A 181 16.84 11.68 2.33
CA GLY A 181 17.90 11.31 1.38
C GLY A 181 18.14 9.80 1.24
N VAL A 182 17.22 8.94 1.74
CA VAL A 182 17.38 7.49 1.62
C VAL A 182 17.15 7.00 0.19
N PRO A 183 17.79 5.90 -0.21
CA PRO A 183 17.59 5.32 -1.54
C PRO A 183 16.15 4.88 -1.78
N LEU A 184 15.74 4.78 -3.05
CA LEU A 184 14.48 4.31 -3.59
C LEU A 184 13.32 5.28 -3.35
N LEU A 185 12.93 5.57 -2.12
CA LEU A 185 11.88 6.53 -1.82
C LEU A 185 12.38 7.59 -0.85
N PHE A 186 12.64 8.77 -1.36
CA PHE A 186 12.94 9.97 -0.59
C PHE A 186 11.75 10.93 -0.62
N ARG A 187 11.78 11.95 0.22
CA ARG A 187 10.65 12.84 0.48
C ARG A 187 10.05 13.46 -0.79
N GLU A 188 10.88 14.06 -1.65
CA GLU A 188 10.43 14.70 -2.88
C GLU A 188 9.82 13.68 -3.85
N ARG A 189 10.34 12.45 -3.88
CA ARG A 189 9.79 11.38 -4.70
C ARG A 189 8.43 10.91 -4.18
N ALA A 190 8.24 10.85 -2.87
CA ALA A 190 6.94 10.52 -2.28
C ALA A 190 5.88 11.57 -2.63
N ALA A 191 6.21 12.86 -2.49
CA ALA A 191 5.35 13.97 -2.90
C ALA A 191 5.07 13.95 -4.42
N PHE A 192 6.09 13.69 -5.23
CA PHE A 192 5.96 13.56 -6.67
C PHE A 192 4.94 12.47 -7.07
N PHE A 193 5.03 11.28 -6.49
CA PHE A 193 4.09 10.20 -6.79
C PHE A 193 2.67 10.54 -6.32
N ALA A 194 2.50 11.17 -5.17
CA ALA A 194 1.19 11.61 -4.70
C ALA A 194 0.55 12.61 -5.68
N LEU A 195 1.31 13.59 -6.18
CA LEU A 195 0.86 14.56 -7.17
C LEU A 195 0.55 13.90 -8.53
N GLN A 196 1.38 12.98 -8.99
CA GLN A 196 1.12 12.24 -10.23
C GLN A 196 -0.17 11.44 -10.12
N TYR A 197 -0.41 10.80 -8.99
CA TYR A 197 -1.64 10.05 -8.73
C TYR A 197 -2.86 10.96 -8.63
N LEU A 198 -2.75 12.08 -7.93
CA LEU A 198 -3.86 13.02 -7.73
C LEU A 198 -4.39 13.56 -9.07
N ASN A 199 -3.56 14.30 -9.80
CA ASN A 199 -3.97 15.04 -11.01
C ASN A 199 -2.89 15.12 -12.09
N GLY A 200 -1.69 14.56 -11.86
CA GLY A 200 -0.55 14.59 -12.79
C GLY A 200 0.18 15.93 -12.87
N ASP A 201 -0.22 16.90 -12.04
CA ASP A 201 0.38 18.23 -12.00
C ASP A 201 1.36 18.33 -10.82
N THR A 202 2.59 18.71 -11.11
CA THR A 202 3.67 18.89 -10.12
C THR A 202 4.05 20.36 -9.92
N SER A 203 3.26 21.30 -10.44
CA SER A 203 3.55 22.75 -10.33
C SER A 203 3.58 23.23 -8.88
N HIS A 204 2.83 22.57 -8.00
CA HIS A 204 2.74 22.87 -6.56
C HIS A 204 3.60 21.94 -5.69
N MET A 205 4.71 21.44 -6.23
CA MET A 205 5.63 20.57 -5.48
C MET A 205 6.23 21.27 -4.27
N GLU A 206 6.56 22.55 -4.39
CA GLU A 206 7.16 23.34 -3.34
C GLU A 206 6.19 23.49 -2.17
N GLU A 207 4.93 23.87 -2.42
CA GLU A 207 3.89 23.99 -1.40
C GLU A 207 3.61 22.67 -0.69
N VAL A 208 3.68 21.54 -1.42
CA VAL A 208 3.53 20.21 -0.82
C VAL A 208 4.69 19.91 0.13
N LEU A 209 5.92 20.18 -0.29
CA LEU A 209 7.11 19.95 0.53
C LEU A 209 7.20 20.91 1.72
N GLU A 210 6.86 22.18 1.56
CA GLU A 210 6.82 23.12 2.66
C GLU A 210 5.64 22.87 3.61
N GLY A 211 4.60 22.21 3.13
CA GLY A 211 3.39 21.95 3.89
C GLY A 211 2.39 23.11 3.84
N SER A 212 2.44 23.95 2.80
CA SER A 212 1.47 25.03 2.55
C SER A 212 0.35 24.66 1.57
N HIS A 213 0.21 23.38 1.22
CA HIS A 213 -0.77 22.89 0.24
C HIS A 213 -2.16 22.55 0.83
N ILE A 214 -2.28 22.51 2.16
CA ILE A 214 -3.54 22.27 2.88
C ILE A 214 -3.74 23.40 3.90
N PRO A 215 -4.94 24.00 3.99
CA PRO A 215 -5.26 25.05 4.96
C PRO A 215 -5.02 24.65 6.41
N ILE A 216 -4.62 25.63 7.23
CA ILE A 216 -4.28 25.40 8.65
C ILE A 216 -5.47 24.84 9.43
N ASP A 217 -6.68 25.36 9.22
CA ASP A 217 -7.89 24.91 9.89
C ASP A 217 -8.19 23.43 9.59
N ILE A 218 -8.00 23.00 8.35
CA ILE A 218 -8.13 21.58 7.95
C ILE A 218 -7.05 20.73 8.62
N LYS A 219 -5.79 21.16 8.63
CA LYS A 219 -4.72 20.45 9.35
C LYS A 219 -5.02 20.32 10.83
N LEU A 220 -5.53 21.38 11.46
CA LEU A 220 -5.91 21.36 12.87
C LEU A 220 -7.06 20.37 13.14
N ASN A 221 -8.05 20.27 12.25
CA ASN A 221 -9.13 19.28 12.36
C ASN A 221 -8.61 17.85 12.34
N TYR A 222 -7.57 17.58 11.54
CA TYR A 222 -6.94 16.26 11.44
C TYR A 222 -5.75 16.05 12.40
N LYS A 223 -5.37 17.08 13.20
CA LYS A 223 -4.25 16.99 14.14
C LYS A 223 -4.39 15.83 15.14
N LYS A 224 -5.62 15.49 15.53
CA LYS A 224 -5.89 14.35 16.40
C LYS A 224 -5.36 13.02 15.81
N TRP A 225 -5.17 12.93 14.49
CA TRP A 225 -4.73 11.74 13.77
C TRP A 225 -3.37 11.93 13.10
N VAL A 226 -3.16 13.05 12.43
CA VAL A 226 -1.91 13.37 11.73
C VAL A 226 -1.14 14.39 12.56
N SER A 227 -0.36 13.90 13.52
CA SER A 227 0.48 14.75 14.38
C SER A 227 1.74 13.99 14.80
N PRO A 228 2.90 14.67 14.84
CA PRO A 228 4.10 14.14 15.47
C PRO A 228 3.90 13.77 16.95
N ASP A 229 2.92 14.38 17.63
CA ASP A 229 2.59 14.07 19.04
C ASP A 229 2.13 12.63 19.24
N ASN A 230 1.57 12.00 18.18
CA ASN A 230 1.12 10.61 18.18
C ASN A 230 2.23 9.61 17.85
N ILE A 231 3.44 10.07 17.56
CA ILE A 231 4.60 9.24 17.23
C ILE A 231 5.47 9.08 18.47
N PRO A 232 5.84 7.85 18.86
CA PRO A 232 6.69 7.62 20.02
C PRO A 232 8.04 8.34 19.92
N GLU A 233 8.56 8.86 21.05
CA GLU A 233 9.78 9.66 21.10
C GLU A 233 11.00 9.00 20.48
N LYS A 234 11.13 7.67 20.63
CA LYS A 234 12.24 6.92 20.04
C LYS A 234 12.35 7.11 18.51
N PHE A 235 11.22 7.31 17.82
CA PHE A 235 11.19 7.53 16.37
C PHE A 235 11.42 9.00 15.97
N LYS A 236 11.50 9.91 16.93
CA LYS A 236 11.84 11.33 16.71
C LYS A 236 13.30 11.67 16.99
N ALA A 237 14.03 10.77 17.63
CA ALA A 237 15.37 11.02 18.15
C ALA A 237 16.44 11.32 17.08
N ARG A 238 16.23 10.90 15.81
CA ARG A 238 17.19 11.10 14.72
C ARG A 238 17.00 12.44 13.98
N GLY A 239 17.00 13.55 14.74
CA GLY A 239 17.07 14.90 14.14
C GLY A 239 15.75 15.47 13.64
N TYR A 240 14.60 14.99 14.12
CA TYR A 240 13.32 15.65 13.89
C TYR A 240 13.31 17.07 14.46
N LYS A 241 12.81 18.03 13.68
CA LYS A 241 12.61 19.41 14.08
C LYS A 241 11.14 19.78 13.91
N PRO A 242 10.47 20.28 14.96
CA PRO A 242 9.13 20.86 14.83
C PRO A 242 9.12 21.96 13.77
N TYR A 243 8.05 22.02 13.00
CA TYR A 243 7.86 23.01 11.94
C TYR A 243 6.60 23.84 12.21
N VAL A 244 6.59 25.04 11.64
CA VAL A 244 5.45 25.96 11.75
C VAL A 244 4.47 25.67 10.63
N LEU A 245 3.17 25.70 10.95
CA LEU A 245 2.12 25.60 9.94
C LEU A 245 2.12 26.87 9.08
N LEU A 246 2.13 26.69 7.77
CA LEU A 246 2.09 27.77 6.78
C LEU A 246 0.68 27.90 6.21
N ASP A 247 0.31 29.15 5.87
CA ASP A 247 -0.93 29.45 5.18
C ASP A 247 -0.96 28.82 3.80
N CYS A 248 -2.13 28.35 3.39
CA CYS A 248 -2.36 27.74 2.08
C CYS A 248 -3.05 28.73 1.14
N PRO A 249 -2.47 29.04 -0.02
CA PRO A 249 -3.18 29.80 -1.05
C PRO A 249 -4.43 29.05 -1.52
N THR A 250 -5.55 29.75 -1.63
CA THR A 250 -6.83 29.14 -2.04
C THR A 250 -6.73 28.36 -3.37
N VAL A 251 -5.99 28.89 -4.34
CA VAL A 251 -5.77 28.25 -5.65
C VAL A 251 -5.07 26.89 -5.48
N VAL A 252 -4.07 26.80 -4.60
CA VAL A 252 -3.36 25.57 -4.30
C VAL A 252 -4.30 24.54 -3.69
N TYR A 253 -5.07 24.97 -2.67
CA TYR A 253 -6.01 24.06 -2.00
C TYR A 253 -7.06 23.51 -2.97
N GLU A 254 -7.63 24.31 -3.85
CA GLU A 254 -8.62 23.84 -4.82
C GLU A 254 -8.09 22.68 -5.70
N THR A 255 -6.80 22.67 -6.00
CA THR A 255 -6.16 21.58 -6.76
C THR A 255 -5.80 20.38 -5.87
N MET A 256 -5.58 20.60 -4.56
CA MET A 256 -5.07 19.59 -3.62
C MET A 256 -6.12 19.02 -2.66
N LYS A 257 -7.34 19.59 -2.60
CA LYS A 257 -8.37 19.23 -1.61
C LYS A 257 -8.71 17.72 -1.57
N ARG A 258 -8.54 17.02 -2.68
CA ARG A 258 -8.75 15.56 -2.74
C ARG A 258 -7.73 14.76 -1.95
N PHE A 259 -6.60 15.35 -1.53
CA PHE A 259 -5.70 14.74 -0.56
C PHE A 259 -6.36 14.48 0.79
N CYS A 260 -7.45 15.19 1.10
CA CYS A 260 -8.25 14.96 2.31
C CYS A 260 -9.29 13.84 2.15
N GLU A 261 -9.46 13.25 0.96
CA GLU A 261 -10.39 12.14 0.75
C GLU A 261 -9.84 10.82 1.36
N PRO A 262 -10.61 10.08 2.18
CA PRO A 262 -10.13 8.84 2.81
C PRO A 262 -9.68 7.76 1.82
N ASN A 263 -10.22 7.73 0.61
CA ASN A 263 -9.80 6.77 -0.41
C ASN A 263 -8.40 7.07 -0.98
N LEU A 264 -7.88 8.29 -0.77
CA LEU A 264 -6.51 8.67 -1.11
C LEU A 264 -5.64 8.74 0.15
N SER A 265 -6.20 9.22 1.26
CA SER A 265 -5.54 9.34 2.56
C SER A 265 -6.29 8.50 3.62
N PRO A 266 -6.12 7.18 3.65
CA PRO A 266 -6.87 6.28 4.54
C PRO A 266 -6.73 6.61 6.03
N LEU A 267 -5.66 7.28 6.43
CA LEU A 267 -5.46 7.76 7.79
C LEU A 267 -6.54 8.76 8.24
N LEU A 268 -7.27 9.37 7.31
CA LEU A 268 -8.27 10.42 7.58
C LEU A 268 -9.70 9.90 7.66
N ALA A 269 -9.93 8.61 7.50
CA ALA A 269 -11.28 8.05 7.62
C ALA A 269 -11.84 8.26 9.03
N GLU A 270 -13.14 8.44 9.14
CA GLU A 270 -13.82 8.64 10.42
C GLU A 270 -13.72 7.40 11.33
N ASP A 271 -13.73 7.61 12.64
CA ASP A 271 -13.58 6.53 13.62
C ASP A 271 -14.66 5.45 13.46
N ALA A 272 -15.88 5.82 13.07
CA ALA A 272 -16.95 4.88 12.79
C ALA A 272 -16.66 3.90 11.64
N VAL A 273 -15.80 4.29 10.69
CA VAL A 273 -15.30 3.40 9.62
C VAL A 273 -14.15 2.55 10.14
N ILE A 274 -13.21 3.17 10.87
CA ILE A 274 -12.02 2.49 11.42
C ILE A 274 -12.43 1.34 12.36
N GLN A 275 -13.43 1.52 13.20
CA GLN A 275 -13.95 0.50 14.14
C GLN A 275 -14.50 -0.76 13.45
N GLN A 276 -14.85 -0.68 12.17
CA GLN A 276 -15.38 -1.81 11.40
C GLN A 276 -14.30 -2.56 10.61
N LEU A 277 -13.04 -2.10 10.65
CA LEU A 277 -11.97 -2.69 9.89
C LEU A 277 -11.58 -4.07 10.41
N PRO A 278 -11.11 -4.96 9.53
CA PRO A 278 -10.66 -6.29 9.93
C PRO A 278 -9.35 -6.24 10.71
N GLU A 279 -8.98 -7.37 11.29
CA GLU A 279 -7.64 -7.57 11.87
C GLU A 279 -6.56 -7.11 10.90
N SER A 280 -5.57 -6.39 11.42
CA SER A 280 -4.60 -5.67 10.60
C SER A 280 -3.17 -6.10 10.88
N PHE A 281 -2.41 -6.39 9.83
CA PHE A 281 -0.96 -6.53 9.91
C PHE A 281 -0.32 -5.29 9.30
N ILE A 282 0.60 -4.65 10.04
CA ILE A 282 1.34 -3.48 9.56
C ILE A 282 2.84 -3.75 9.66
N LEU A 283 3.55 -3.66 8.53
CA LEU A 283 5.00 -3.68 8.49
C LEU A 283 5.53 -2.27 8.23
N THR A 284 6.48 -1.83 9.05
CA THR A 284 7.17 -0.54 8.88
C THR A 284 8.68 -0.74 8.83
N CYS A 285 9.41 0.15 8.17
CA CYS A 285 10.86 0.14 8.08
C CYS A 285 11.45 1.39 8.73
N GLU A 286 12.58 1.25 9.42
CA GLU A 286 13.24 2.38 10.10
C GLU A 286 13.73 3.45 9.11
N PHE A 287 14.32 3.03 7.99
CA PHE A 287 14.87 3.91 6.97
C PHE A 287 13.87 4.14 5.82
N ASP A 288 12.66 4.63 6.20
CA ASP A 288 11.56 4.85 5.27
C ASP A 288 10.83 6.16 5.60
N VAL A 289 10.61 6.99 4.59
CA VAL A 289 9.82 8.23 4.76
C VAL A 289 8.38 7.94 5.19
N LEU A 290 7.81 6.79 4.79
CA LEU A 290 6.45 6.37 5.13
C LEU A 290 6.32 5.64 6.49
N ARG A 291 7.41 5.51 7.26
CA ARG A 291 7.38 4.84 8.56
C ARG A 291 6.28 5.38 9.45
N ASP A 292 6.19 6.70 9.54
CA ASP A 292 5.27 7.37 10.45
C ASP A 292 3.81 7.30 10.01
N ASP A 293 3.53 7.18 8.71
CA ASP A 293 2.19 6.87 8.19
C ASP A 293 1.69 5.54 8.78
N GLY A 294 2.55 4.51 8.76
CA GLY A 294 2.25 3.20 9.36
C GLY A 294 2.06 3.26 10.87
N LEU A 295 2.90 4.03 11.59
CA LEU A 295 2.80 4.17 13.05
C LEU A 295 1.51 4.90 13.47
N LEU A 296 1.15 5.97 12.77
CA LEU A 296 -0.08 6.73 13.03
C LEU A 296 -1.33 5.89 12.75
N TYR A 297 -1.33 5.12 11.66
CA TYR A 297 -2.46 4.26 11.35
C TYR A 297 -2.59 3.09 12.33
N LYS A 298 -1.45 2.49 12.74
CA LYS A 298 -1.42 1.50 13.82
C LYS A 298 -2.11 2.05 15.07
N LYS A 299 -1.67 3.24 15.52
CA LYS A 299 -2.27 3.88 16.70
C LYS A 299 -3.77 4.07 16.52
N ARG A 300 -4.22 4.58 15.38
CA ARG A 300 -5.66 4.79 15.11
C ARG A 300 -6.46 3.49 15.17
N LEU A 301 -5.95 2.43 14.59
CA LEU A 301 -6.60 1.11 14.63
C LEU A 301 -6.73 0.62 16.06
N GLU A 302 -5.65 0.68 16.85
CA GLU A 302 -5.63 0.27 18.25
C GLU A 302 -6.57 1.11 19.12
N ASP A 303 -6.54 2.43 18.97
CA ASP A 303 -7.41 3.36 19.69
C ASP A 303 -8.91 3.11 19.41
N ASN A 304 -9.21 2.51 18.25
CA ASN A 304 -10.58 2.16 17.83
C ASN A 304 -10.91 0.66 18.06
N GLY A 305 -10.08 -0.07 18.79
CA GLY A 305 -10.34 -1.47 19.18
C GLY A 305 -10.08 -2.50 18.07
N VAL A 306 -9.44 -2.13 16.98
CA VAL A 306 -9.04 -3.05 15.91
C VAL A 306 -7.76 -3.77 16.33
N ARG A 307 -7.76 -5.09 16.21
CA ARG A 307 -6.58 -5.92 16.50
C ARG A 307 -5.48 -5.66 15.48
N VAL A 308 -4.27 -5.28 15.95
CA VAL A 308 -3.11 -5.00 15.11
C VAL A 308 -1.93 -5.89 15.46
N THR A 309 -1.39 -6.55 14.46
CA THR A 309 -0.06 -7.17 14.51
C THR A 309 0.92 -6.22 13.79
N TRP A 310 1.83 -5.63 14.55
CA TRP A 310 2.81 -4.71 14.00
C TRP A 310 4.21 -5.32 14.01
N TYR A 311 4.89 -5.24 12.87
CA TYR A 311 6.28 -5.65 12.72
C TYR A 311 7.13 -4.52 12.19
N HIS A 312 8.20 -4.17 12.91
CA HIS A 312 9.12 -3.09 12.53
C HIS A 312 10.48 -3.66 12.15
N LEU A 313 10.95 -3.31 10.95
CA LEU A 313 12.26 -3.66 10.46
C LEU A 313 13.24 -2.53 10.80
N GLU A 314 14.01 -2.69 11.88
CA GLU A 314 14.98 -1.68 12.37
C GLU A 314 16.13 -1.44 11.38
N ASP A 315 16.43 -2.41 10.53
CA ASP A 315 17.42 -2.37 9.45
C ASP A 315 16.78 -2.33 8.06
N GLY A 316 15.46 -2.10 7.99
CA GLY A 316 14.69 -2.06 6.76
C GLY A 316 14.65 -0.67 6.11
N PHE A 317 14.47 -0.66 4.80
CA PHE A 317 14.25 0.52 3.99
C PHE A 317 13.03 0.35 3.09
N HIS A 318 12.51 1.45 2.51
CA HIS A 318 11.35 1.39 1.63
C HIS A 318 11.59 0.48 0.42
N GLY A 319 10.63 -0.40 0.12
CA GLY A 319 10.72 -1.32 -1.02
C GLY A 319 11.58 -2.57 -0.79
N ILE A 320 12.06 -2.82 0.43
CA ILE A 320 12.93 -3.97 0.75
C ILE A 320 12.29 -5.33 0.39
N MET A 321 10.95 -5.43 0.43
CA MET A 321 10.23 -6.66 0.08
C MET A 321 10.38 -7.05 -1.39
N ASN A 322 10.72 -6.12 -2.28
CA ASN A 322 11.00 -6.41 -3.70
C ASN A 322 12.30 -7.18 -3.91
N PHE A 323 13.14 -7.25 -2.88
CA PHE A 323 14.40 -7.98 -2.88
C PHE A 323 14.33 -9.30 -2.09
N SER A 324 13.17 -9.64 -1.51
CA SER A 324 12.98 -10.93 -0.85
C SER A 324 13.01 -12.06 -1.88
N ASN A 325 13.76 -13.12 -1.60
CA ASN A 325 13.98 -14.26 -2.51
C ASN A 325 14.50 -13.86 -3.91
N SER A 326 15.32 -12.82 -3.99
CA SER A 326 16.00 -12.41 -5.23
C SER A 326 17.32 -13.14 -5.38
N ASP A 327 17.55 -13.77 -6.54
CA ASP A 327 18.78 -14.55 -6.82
C ASP A 327 20.07 -13.74 -6.83
N TRP A 328 19.98 -12.41 -6.97
CA TRP A 328 21.17 -11.56 -7.14
C TRP A 328 21.40 -10.55 -6.00
N MET A 329 20.36 -10.21 -5.26
CA MET A 329 20.44 -9.32 -4.10
C MET A 329 19.29 -9.65 -3.15
N SER A 330 19.60 -10.24 -2.01
CA SER A 330 18.67 -10.54 -0.94
C SER A 330 19.13 -9.83 0.34
N PHE A 331 18.14 -9.34 1.10
CA PHE A 331 18.38 -8.73 2.41
C PHE A 331 17.67 -9.57 3.47
N SER A 332 18.37 -9.95 4.51
CA SER A 332 17.81 -10.74 5.61
C SER A 332 16.59 -10.09 6.27
N SER A 333 16.54 -8.76 6.30
CA SER A 333 15.38 -8.01 6.78
C SER A 333 14.15 -8.19 5.88
N GLY A 334 14.32 -8.24 4.56
CA GLY A 334 13.22 -8.55 3.64
C GLY A 334 12.67 -9.96 3.84
N GLU A 335 13.56 -10.94 4.06
CA GLU A 335 13.16 -12.33 4.37
C GLU A 335 12.43 -12.41 5.72
N ARG A 336 12.90 -11.71 6.75
CA ARG A 336 12.19 -11.63 8.04
C ARG A 336 10.81 -11.01 7.86
N GLY A 337 10.68 -9.94 7.08
CA GLY A 337 9.40 -9.31 6.76
C GLY A 337 8.44 -10.28 6.10
N LEU A 338 8.90 -11.00 5.06
CA LEU A 338 8.12 -12.02 4.35
C LEU A 338 7.64 -13.13 5.29
N ASN A 339 8.55 -13.68 6.11
CA ASN A 339 8.23 -14.75 7.05
C ASN A 339 7.16 -14.32 8.06
N ASN A 340 7.20 -13.08 8.54
CA ASN A 340 6.18 -12.57 9.45
C ASN A 340 4.81 -12.41 8.77
N ILE A 341 4.77 -11.93 7.53
CA ILE A 341 3.53 -11.86 6.73
C ILE A 341 2.96 -13.26 6.51
N VAL A 342 3.79 -14.22 6.12
CA VAL A 342 3.38 -15.62 5.90
C VAL A 342 2.84 -16.25 7.19
N ASN A 343 3.51 -16.03 8.32
CA ASN A 343 3.06 -16.55 9.61
C ASN A 343 1.73 -15.91 10.04
N PHE A 344 1.56 -14.61 9.81
CA PHE A 344 0.27 -13.95 10.04
C PHE A 344 -0.82 -14.55 9.16
N LEU A 345 -0.60 -14.72 7.86
CA LEU A 345 -1.56 -15.35 6.96
C LEU A 345 -1.92 -16.77 7.42
N LYS A 346 -0.96 -17.56 7.89
CA LYS A 346 -1.23 -18.91 8.40
C LYS A 346 -2.08 -18.91 9.68
N SER A 347 -2.04 -17.85 10.46
CA SER A 347 -2.84 -17.72 11.68
C SER A 347 -4.30 -17.33 11.43
N LEU A 348 -4.63 -16.89 10.21
CA LEU A 348 -5.99 -16.54 9.78
C LEU A 348 -6.76 -17.80 9.36
#